data_8e73e6fb0096db055d61096195f1338f
#
_entry.id   8e73e6fb0096db055d61096195f1338f
#
_cell.length_a   1.000
_cell.length_b   1.000
_cell.length_c   1.000
_cell.angle_alpha   90.00
_cell.angle_beta   90.00
_cell.angle_gamma   90.00
#
_symmetry.space_group_name_H-M   'P 1'
#
loop_
_entity.id
_entity.type
_entity.pdbx_description
1 polymer ?
#
loop_
_entity_poly.entity_id
_entity_poly.type
_entity_poly.pdbx_seq_one_letter_code
_entity_poly.pdbx_strand_id
1 'polypeptide(L)'
;MTRLAAWAVAFVAASAAAFASQAGEIKASALPPEARETLALIRKGGPFPYQKDGAVFGNREGLLPRRDRGYYREYTVRTPGARDRGGRRIVAGRDGDLYYSDDHYRNFRRILE
;
A
#
# COMPACT_ATOMS: atom_id res chain seq x y z
N MET A 1 -10.76 13.85 38.30
CA MET A 1 -9.80 14.63 37.51
C MET A 1 -8.82 13.74 36.76
N THR A 2 -8.17 12.82 37.42
CA THR A 2 -7.28 11.87 36.74
C THR A 2 -7.97 11.01 35.69
N ARG A 3 -9.26 10.75 35.87
CA ARG A 3 -10.05 9.97 34.91
C ARG A 3 -10.17 10.62 33.54
N LEU A 4 -10.24 11.96 33.49
CA LEU A 4 -10.36 12.69 32.22
C LEU A 4 -9.12 12.53 31.36
N ALA A 5 -7.94 12.55 31.95
CA ALA A 5 -6.70 12.34 31.22
C ALA A 5 -6.62 10.94 30.64
N ALA A 6 -7.06 9.92 31.38
CA ALA A 6 -7.08 8.54 30.92
C ALA A 6 -8.01 8.36 29.71
N TRP A 7 -9.16 9.02 29.73
CA TRP A 7 -10.08 8.98 28.59
C TRP A 7 -9.48 9.58 27.33
N ALA A 8 -8.78 10.70 27.45
CA ALA A 8 -8.16 11.35 26.30
C ALA A 8 -7.12 10.44 25.63
N VAL A 9 -6.31 9.75 26.43
CA VAL A 9 -5.29 8.82 25.92
C VAL A 9 -5.94 7.66 25.20
N ALA A 10 -7.00 7.08 25.76
CA ALA A 10 -7.71 5.96 25.15
C ALA A 10 -8.33 6.37 23.80
N PHE A 11 -8.86 7.56 23.71
CA PHE A 11 -9.46 8.09 22.47
C PHE A 11 -8.41 8.21 21.35
N VAL A 12 -7.23 8.72 21.66
CA VAL A 12 -6.15 8.84 20.66
C VAL A 12 -5.72 7.47 20.14
N ALA A 13 -5.58 6.49 21.02
CA ALA A 13 -5.21 5.13 20.62
C ALA A 13 -6.29 4.51 19.72
N ALA A 14 -7.55 4.70 20.02
CA ALA A 14 -8.65 4.21 19.20
C ALA A 14 -8.65 4.82 17.79
N SER A 15 -8.34 6.10 17.67
CA SER A 15 -8.24 6.79 16.39
C SER A 15 -7.14 6.20 15.50
N ALA A 16 -5.97 5.94 16.06
CA ALA A 16 -4.86 5.35 15.33
C ALA A 16 -5.20 3.93 14.85
N ALA A 17 -5.83 3.13 15.70
CA ALA A 17 -6.25 1.79 15.34
C ALA A 17 -7.31 1.80 14.23
N ALA A 18 -8.26 2.73 14.27
CA ALA A 18 -9.27 2.85 13.23
C ALA A 18 -8.67 3.20 11.88
N PHE A 19 -7.66 4.07 11.84
CA PHE A 19 -6.97 4.43 10.60
C PHE A 19 -6.28 3.21 9.97
N ALA A 20 -5.52 2.45 10.75
CA ALA A 20 -4.85 1.25 10.29
C ALA A 20 -5.86 0.20 9.79
N SER A 21 -7.00 0.08 10.47
CA SER A 21 -8.07 -0.84 10.12
C SER A 21 -8.70 -0.52 8.76
N GLN A 22 -8.84 0.76 8.41
CA GLN A 22 -9.41 1.18 7.12
C GLN A 22 -8.57 0.73 5.94
N ALA A 23 -7.25 0.74 6.08
CA ALA A 23 -6.36 0.29 5.03
C ALA A 23 -6.37 -1.23 4.88
N GLY A 24 -6.72 -1.98 5.94
CA GLY A 24 -6.61 -3.43 5.95
C GLY A 24 -5.17 -3.89 5.88
N GLU A 25 -4.99 -5.20 5.95
CA GLU A 25 -3.65 -5.82 5.93
C GLU A 25 -3.69 -7.12 5.17
N ILE A 26 -2.56 -7.51 4.58
CA ILE A 26 -2.38 -8.78 3.91
C ILE A 26 -0.94 -9.25 4.11
N LYS A 27 -0.77 -10.50 4.50
CA LYS A 27 0.58 -11.09 4.58
C LYS A 27 1.16 -11.23 3.19
N ALA A 28 2.45 -10.99 3.04
CA ALA A 28 3.14 -11.17 1.77
C ALA A 28 2.92 -12.58 1.22
N SER A 29 2.92 -13.60 2.07
CA SER A 29 2.67 -14.99 1.68
C SER A 29 1.25 -15.24 1.18
N ALA A 30 0.30 -14.37 1.50
CA ALA A 30 -1.09 -14.46 1.06
C ALA A 30 -1.39 -13.68 -0.21
N LEU A 31 -0.43 -12.94 -0.74
CA LEU A 31 -0.60 -12.22 -2.00
C LEU A 31 -0.79 -13.20 -3.17
N PRO A 32 -1.55 -12.81 -4.20
CA PRO A 32 -1.58 -13.59 -5.45
C PRO A 32 -0.17 -13.80 -6.01
N PRO A 33 0.08 -14.89 -6.76
CA PRO A 33 1.41 -15.16 -7.30
C PRO A 33 2.02 -14.00 -8.07
N GLU A 34 1.23 -13.31 -8.90
CA GLU A 34 1.70 -12.17 -9.69
C GLU A 34 2.11 -10.99 -8.80
N ALA A 35 1.43 -10.78 -7.68
CA ALA A 35 1.80 -9.74 -6.73
C ALA A 35 3.10 -10.10 -6.00
N ARG A 36 3.30 -11.37 -5.68
CA ARG A 36 4.58 -11.82 -5.09
C ARG A 36 5.74 -11.64 -6.05
N GLU A 37 5.52 -11.86 -7.35
CA GLU A 37 6.51 -11.59 -8.39
C GLU A 37 6.90 -10.12 -8.42
N THR A 38 5.91 -9.23 -8.43
CA THR A 38 6.17 -7.78 -8.40
C THR A 38 6.90 -7.37 -7.14
N LEU A 39 6.49 -7.91 -5.99
CA LEU A 39 7.16 -7.62 -4.72
C LEU A 39 8.64 -8.02 -4.76
N ALA A 40 8.95 -9.17 -5.34
CA ALA A 40 10.34 -9.61 -5.51
C ALA A 40 11.14 -8.65 -6.40
N LEU A 41 10.53 -8.16 -7.48
CA LEU A 41 11.16 -7.17 -8.35
C LEU A 41 11.43 -5.86 -7.63
N ILE A 42 10.48 -5.38 -6.81
CA ILE A 42 10.66 -4.17 -6.03
C ILE A 42 11.86 -4.31 -5.09
N ARG A 43 11.96 -5.43 -4.39
CA ARG A 43 13.07 -5.70 -3.48
C ARG A 43 14.42 -5.79 -4.19
N LYS A 44 14.42 -6.31 -5.41
CA LYS A 44 15.61 -6.47 -6.24
C LYS A 44 16.02 -5.17 -6.94
N GLY A 45 15.09 -4.23 -7.13
CA GLY A 45 15.34 -3.00 -7.86
C GLY A 45 15.11 -3.11 -9.36
N GLY A 46 14.32 -4.07 -9.81
CA GLY A 46 14.02 -4.29 -11.23
C GLY A 46 14.93 -5.33 -11.87
N PRO A 47 14.93 -5.39 -13.21
CA PRO A 47 14.17 -4.53 -14.12
C PRO A 47 12.67 -4.83 -14.08
N PHE A 48 11.87 -3.81 -14.40
CA PHE A 48 10.41 -3.90 -14.35
C PHE A 48 9.83 -4.04 -15.75
N PRO A 49 8.76 -4.88 -15.91
CA PRO A 49 8.22 -5.15 -17.24
C PRO A 49 7.34 -4.04 -17.82
N TYR A 50 6.84 -3.12 -17.01
CA TYR A 50 5.95 -2.07 -17.48
C TYR A 50 6.64 -0.71 -17.40
N GLN A 51 6.43 0.11 -18.42
CA GLN A 51 7.09 1.41 -18.53
C GLN A 51 6.75 2.34 -17.37
N LYS A 52 5.54 2.23 -16.84
CA LYS A 52 5.10 3.07 -15.70
C LYS A 52 5.58 2.58 -14.34
N ASP A 53 6.17 1.41 -14.27
CA ASP A 53 6.66 0.90 -13.00
C ASP A 53 7.73 1.83 -12.42
N GLY A 54 7.57 2.17 -11.15
CA GLY A 54 8.43 3.13 -10.47
C GLY A 54 7.98 4.58 -10.57
N ALA A 55 6.87 4.86 -11.26
CA ALA A 55 6.34 6.22 -11.34
C ALA A 55 5.85 6.70 -9.97
N VAL A 56 5.89 8.00 -9.75
CA VAL A 56 5.39 8.60 -8.51
C VAL A 56 3.89 8.36 -8.39
N PHE A 57 3.48 7.86 -7.24
CA PHE A 57 2.07 7.74 -6.87
C PHE A 57 1.70 8.92 -5.96
N GLY A 58 0.73 9.73 -6.39
CA GLY A 58 0.43 11.00 -5.73
C GLY A 58 -0.41 10.92 -4.47
N ASN A 59 -1.03 9.77 -4.18
CA ASN A 59 -1.90 9.59 -3.00
C ASN A 59 -2.96 10.71 -2.88
N ARG A 60 -3.55 11.11 -4.01
CA ARG A 60 -4.46 12.26 -4.08
C ARG A 60 -5.70 12.10 -3.20
N GLU A 61 -6.19 10.87 -3.09
CA GLU A 61 -7.39 10.58 -2.31
C GLU A 61 -7.09 10.35 -0.83
N GLY A 62 -5.83 10.34 -0.45
CA GLY A 62 -5.41 10.24 0.94
C GLY A 62 -5.71 8.90 1.58
N LEU A 63 -5.83 7.83 0.80
CA LEU A 63 -6.09 6.49 1.35
C LEU A 63 -4.88 5.90 2.06
N LEU A 64 -3.68 6.33 1.69
CA LEU A 64 -2.44 5.97 2.37
C LEU A 64 -2.02 7.11 3.31
N PRO A 65 -1.13 6.84 4.28
CA PRO A 65 -0.62 7.90 5.15
C PRO A 65 -0.05 9.06 4.35
N ARG A 66 -0.34 10.28 4.77
CA ARG A 66 0.13 11.49 4.09
C ARG A 66 1.64 11.59 4.20
N ARG A 67 2.30 11.78 3.06
CA ARG A 67 3.75 11.93 2.95
C ARG A 67 4.08 12.98 1.90
N ASP A 68 5.32 13.43 1.87
CA ASP A 68 5.81 14.35 0.85
C ASP A 68 5.66 13.76 -0.54
N ARG A 69 5.49 14.63 -1.52
CA ARG A 69 5.43 14.22 -2.90
C ARG A 69 6.70 13.45 -3.28
N GLY A 70 6.52 12.34 -3.98
CA GLY A 70 7.62 11.47 -4.37
C GLY A 70 7.96 10.38 -3.36
N TYR A 71 7.28 10.38 -2.21
CA TYR A 71 7.47 9.32 -1.21
C TYR A 71 7.01 7.96 -1.72
N TYR A 72 5.88 7.92 -2.45
CA TYR A 72 5.29 6.69 -2.95
C TYR A 72 5.60 6.47 -4.43
N ARG A 73 5.86 5.22 -4.79
CA ARG A 73 6.06 4.76 -6.17
C ARG A 73 5.08 3.63 -6.47
N GLU A 74 4.52 3.63 -7.68
CA GLU A 74 3.60 2.58 -8.11
C GLU A 74 4.29 1.52 -8.94
N TYR A 75 3.80 0.29 -8.83
CA TYR A 75 4.28 -0.85 -9.62
C TYR A 75 3.10 -1.69 -10.07
N THR A 76 3.16 -2.22 -11.28
CA THR A 76 2.09 -3.02 -11.84
C THR A 76 2.18 -4.46 -11.38
N VAL A 77 1.05 -5.00 -10.95
CA VAL A 77 0.87 -6.43 -10.73
C VAL A 77 0.11 -6.98 -11.93
N ARG A 78 0.73 -7.90 -12.67
CA ARG A 78 0.15 -8.46 -13.87
C ARG A 78 -1.20 -9.12 -13.57
N THR A 79 -2.20 -8.85 -14.40
CA THR A 79 -3.50 -9.52 -14.35
C THR A 79 -3.53 -10.55 -15.46
N PRO A 80 -3.52 -11.87 -15.15
CA PRO A 80 -3.54 -12.92 -16.18
C PRO A 80 -4.77 -12.74 -17.09
N GLY A 81 -4.52 -12.84 -18.41
CA GLY A 81 -5.58 -12.70 -19.41
C GLY A 81 -5.99 -11.29 -19.76
N ALA A 82 -5.51 -10.28 -19.05
CA ALA A 82 -5.83 -8.89 -19.39
C ALA A 82 -5.03 -8.43 -20.61
N ARG A 83 -5.67 -7.64 -21.47
CA ARG A 83 -5.01 -7.07 -22.65
C ARG A 83 -4.14 -5.87 -22.31
N ASP A 84 -4.46 -5.19 -21.24
CA ASP A 84 -3.74 -4.00 -20.75
C ASP A 84 -3.08 -4.30 -19.42
N ARG A 85 -2.64 -3.24 -18.72
CA ARG A 85 -2.01 -3.36 -17.40
C ARG A 85 -2.95 -3.92 -16.33
N GLY A 86 -4.27 -3.85 -16.54
CA GLY A 86 -5.23 -4.17 -15.50
C GLY A 86 -5.20 -3.16 -14.34
N GLY A 87 -5.90 -3.48 -13.27
CA GLY A 87 -6.05 -2.58 -12.13
C GLY A 87 -5.23 -2.94 -10.90
N ARG A 88 -4.41 -3.98 -10.95
CA ARG A 88 -3.65 -4.42 -9.78
C ARG A 88 -2.32 -3.67 -9.67
N ARG A 89 -2.01 -3.21 -8.45
CA ARG A 89 -0.80 -2.42 -8.19
C ARG A 89 -0.21 -2.75 -6.83
N ILE A 90 1.10 -2.55 -6.72
CA ILE A 90 1.77 -2.38 -5.43
C ILE A 90 2.29 -0.95 -5.38
N VAL A 91 2.04 -0.28 -4.26
CA VAL A 91 2.60 1.03 -3.97
C VAL A 91 3.64 0.86 -2.89
N ALA A 92 4.84 1.34 -3.14
CA ALA A 92 5.96 1.24 -2.20
C ALA A 92 6.31 2.62 -1.68
N GLY A 93 6.42 2.75 -0.37
CA GLY A 93 6.93 3.94 0.28
C GLY A 93 8.44 3.91 0.40
N ARG A 94 9.05 5.10 0.47
CA ARG A 94 10.50 5.23 0.56
C ARG A 94 11.10 4.49 1.75
N ASP A 95 10.38 4.43 2.86
CA ASP A 95 10.86 3.79 4.09
C ASP A 95 10.58 2.29 4.14
N GLY A 96 10.12 1.69 3.03
CA GLY A 96 9.91 0.25 2.95
C GLY A 96 8.50 -0.21 3.23
N ASP A 97 7.57 0.69 3.51
CA ASP A 97 6.16 0.36 3.64
C ASP A 97 5.57 0.00 2.27
N LEU A 98 4.73 -1.03 2.24
CA LEU A 98 4.20 -1.60 1.00
C LEU A 98 2.69 -1.77 1.11
N TYR A 99 2.00 -1.48 0.01
CA TYR A 99 0.54 -1.54 -0.05
C TYR A 99 0.10 -2.21 -1.34
N TYR A 100 -0.90 -3.09 -1.25
CA TYR A 100 -1.45 -3.79 -2.39
C TYR A 100 -2.86 -3.28 -2.70
N SER A 101 -3.14 -3.03 -3.98
CA SER A 101 -4.47 -2.71 -4.48
C SER A 101 -4.82 -3.63 -5.65
N ASP A 102 -6.01 -4.23 -5.62
CA ASP A 102 -6.51 -5.05 -6.72
C ASP A 102 -7.60 -4.35 -7.55
N ASP A 103 -7.88 -3.10 -7.26
CA ASP A 103 -9.01 -2.36 -7.82
C ASP A 103 -8.65 -0.94 -8.27
N HIS A 104 -7.45 -0.76 -8.79
CA HIS A 104 -6.94 0.51 -9.32
C HIS A 104 -7.03 1.64 -8.29
N TYR A 105 -6.44 1.40 -7.10
CA TYR A 105 -6.28 2.37 -6.02
C TYR A 105 -7.55 2.75 -5.26
N ARG A 106 -8.65 2.03 -5.44
CA ARG A 106 -9.87 2.31 -4.67
C ARG A 106 -9.75 1.82 -3.24
N ASN A 107 -9.04 0.72 -3.05
CA ASN A 107 -8.74 0.16 -1.75
C ASN A 107 -7.29 -0.29 -1.70
N PHE A 108 -6.72 -0.24 -0.50
CA PHE A 108 -5.37 -0.72 -0.25
C PHE A 108 -5.37 -1.65 0.94
N ARG A 109 -4.44 -2.60 0.91
CA ARG A 109 -4.11 -3.42 2.07
C ARG A 109 -2.61 -3.30 2.30
N ARG A 110 -2.22 -3.02 3.53
CA ARG A 110 -0.80 -2.97 3.89
C ARG A 110 -0.22 -4.37 3.82
N ILE A 111 0.90 -4.52 3.15
CA ILE A 111 1.59 -5.81 3.04
C ILE A 111 2.45 -6.02 4.27
N LEU A 112 2.21 -7.13 4.97
CA LEU A 112 2.97 -7.55 6.13
C LEU A 112 3.97 -8.63 5.71
N GLU A 113 5.18 -8.49 6.09
CA GLU A 113 6.26 -9.41 5.72
C GLU A 113 6.51 -10.52 6.74
#